data_854fd52c5c60d8ba812c7df6252fea0d
#
_entry.id   854fd52c5c60d8ba812c7df6252fea0d
#
_cell.length_a   1.000
_cell.length_b   1.000
_cell.length_c   1.000
_cell.angle_alpha   90.00
_cell.angle_beta   90.00
_cell.angle_gamma   90.00
#
_symmetry.space_group_name_H-M   'P 1'
#
loop_
_entity.id
_entity.type
_entity.pdbx_description
1 polymer ?
#
loop_
_entity_poly.entity_id
_entity_poly.type
_entity_poly.pdbx_seq_one_letter_code
_entity_poly.pdbx_strand_id
1 'polypeptide(L)'
;MVASTDCIIAAINVAARANARLRLCAAALIARVDREPRRANWLLDKAKGTVRLDGNDIGGLELRARPMLGCVGVAPARKEAVATSTPGPFGGNMDYAGMNAGVKVMLPVYEPGALLFIGDGHALQGEGEVVGTGVETSMDVEFSVQVVKKTPIQWPRLENETHIMVLGSERPLLQALQHATSEMHRW
;
A
#
# COMPACT_ATOMS: atom_id res chain seq x y z
N MET A 1 24.95 12.04 13.69
CA MET A 1 23.77 12.09 12.80
C MET A 1 22.58 12.46 13.66
N VAL A 2 21.97 13.60 13.42
CA VAL A 2 20.75 14.01 14.13
C VAL A 2 19.64 13.17 13.53
N ALA A 3 19.08 12.25 14.29
CA ALA A 3 17.87 11.54 13.88
C ALA A 3 16.78 12.59 13.67
N SER A 4 16.12 12.59 12.52
CA SER A 4 14.98 13.46 12.32
C SER A 4 13.91 13.11 13.35
N THR A 5 13.43 14.09 14.07
CA THR A 5 12.35 13.95 15.05
C THR A 5 11.00 14.36 14.45
N ASP A 6 10.97 14.61 13.16
CA ASP A 6 9.77 15.07 12.46
C ASP A 6 9.10 13.90 11.75
N CYS A 7 7.80 13.94 11.67
CA CYS A 7 7.01 13.05 10.82
C CYS A 7 6.08 13.86 9.93
N ILE A 8 5.65 13.26 8.84
CA ILE A 8 4.54 13.76 8.03
C ILE A 8 3.30 12.90 8.26
N ILE A 9 2.15 13.55 8.24
CA ILE A 9 0.85 12.88 8.21
C ILE A 9 0.25 13.17 6.83
N ALA A 10 0.03 12.12 6.06
CA ALA A 10 -0.69 12.20 4.80
C ALA A 10 -2.11 11.62 5.00
N ALA A 11 -3.13 12.44 4.83
CA ALA A 11 -4.51 11.97 4.77
C ALA A 11 -4.86 11.70 3.31
N ILE A 12 -5.28 10.48 3.03
CA ILE A 12 -5.44 9.95 1.66
C ILE A 12 -6.91 9.79 1.33
N ASN A 13 -7.28 10.26 0.15
CA ASN A 13 -8.58 10.00 -0.44
C ASN A 13 -8.38 9.51 -1.87
N VAL A 14 -8.88 8.32 -2.19
CA VAL A 14 -8.66 7.67 -3.47
C VAL A 14 -9.96 7.31 -4.16
N ALA A 15 -10.02 7.55 -5.46
CA ALA A 15 -11.13 7.15 -6.31
C ALA A 15 -10.60 6.58 -7.64
N ALA A 16 -10.98 5.36 -7.97
CA ALA A 16 -10.57 4.71 -9.22
C ALA A 16 -11.07 5.47 -10.45
N ARG A 17 -10.20 5.75 -11.42
CA ARG A 17 -10.42 6.68 -12.54
C ARG A 17 -11.15 6.12 -13.74
N ALA A 18 -11.09 4.84 -14.04
CA ALA A 18 -11.52 4.36 -15.36
C ALA A 18 -12.31 3.04 -15.32
N ASN A 19 -13.21 2.89 -16.30
CA ASN A 19 -13.61 1.58 -16.78
C ASN A 19 -12.41 1.01 -17.55
N ALA A 20 -11.55 0.27 -16.88
CA ALA A 20 -10.33 -0.26 -17.46
C ALA A 20 -10.41 -1.77 -17.59
N ARG A 21 -9.94 -2.29 -18.72
CA ARG A 21 -9.49 -3.68 -18.80
C ARG A 21 -8.10 -3.75 -18.20
N LEU A 22 -8.01 -4.38 -17.06
CA LEU A 22 -6.78 -4.52 -16.32
C LEU A 22 -6.17 -5.88 -16.60
N ARG A 23 -4.89 -5.91 -16.89
CA ARG A 23 -4.15 -7.15 -17.15
C ARG A 23 -3.28 -7.44 -15.95
N LEU A 24 -3.61 -8.48 -15.24
CA LEU A 24 -2.83 -8.96 -14.11
C LEU A 24 -1.89 -10.08 -14.53
N CYS A 25 -0.69 -10.04 -14.00
CA CYS A 25 0.26 -11.12 -14.09
C CYS A 25 0.45 -11.71 -12.68
N ALA A 26 -0.19 -12.84 -12.41
CA ALA A 26 0.03 -13.53 -11.14
C ALA A 26 1.45 -14.10 -11.10
N ALA A 27 2.27 -13.61 -10.17
CA ALA A 27 3.65 -14.02 -10.03
C ALA A 27 3.84 -15.09 -8.93
N ALA A 28 4.88 -15.84 -9.09
CA ALA A 28 5.72 -16.59 -8.14
C ALA A 28 5.12 -17.52 -7.07
N LEU A 29 4.06 -17.22 -6.34
CA LEU A 29 3.51 -18.17 -5.35
C LEU A 29 2.70 -19.29 -6.00
N ILE A 30 2.14 -19.03 -7.16
CA ILE A 30 1.43 -20.01 -8.00
C ILE A 30 2.39 -21.05 -8.61
N ALA A 31 3.69 -20.81 -8.58
CA ALA A 31 4.70 -21.72 -9.15
C ALA A 31 4.68 -23.15 -8.57
N ARG A 32 4.02 -23.38 -7.43
CA ARG A 32 3.79 -24.72 -6.89
C ARG A 32 2.47 -25.36 -7.31
N VAL A 33 1.53 -24.56 -7.79
CA VAL A 33 0.18 -25.05 -8.16
C VAL A 33 -0.01 -25.06 -9.67
N ASP A 34 0.52 -24.05 -10.37
CA ASP A 34 0.45 -23.99 -11.83
C ASP A 34 1.81 -23.54 -12.37
N ARG A 35 2.36 -24.22 -13.37
CA ARG A 35 3.70 -23.97 -13.90
C ARG A 35 3.77 -22.78 -14.85
N GLU A 36 2.63 -22.30 -15.32
CA GLU A 36 2.55 -21.20 -16.29
C GLU A 36 1.87 -19.98 -15.66
N PRO A 37 2.50 -18.80 -15.70
CA PRO A 37 1.85 -17.58 -15.23
C PRO A 37 0.63 -17.29 -16.10
N ARG A 38 -0.54 -17.25 -15.49
CA ARG A 38 -1.79 -16.91 -16.16
C ARG A 38 -2.10 -15.44 -15.99
N ARG A 39 -2.53 -14.80 -17.06
CA ARG A 39 -3.05 -13.44 -17.04
C ARG A 39 -4.56 -13.48 -16.78
N ALA A 40 -5.00 -12.76 -15.76
CA ALA A 40 -6.40 -12.51 -15.51
C ALA A 40 -6.76 -11.08 -15.95
N ASN A 41 -7.85 -10.93 -16.67
CA ASN A 41 -8.39 -9.61 -17.00
C ASN A 41 -9.54 -9.31 -16.04
N TRP A 42 -9.52 -8.09 -15.49
CA TRP A 42 -10.61 -7.61 -14.66
C TRP A 42 -11.31 -6.43 -15.33
N LEU A 43 -12.61 -6.35 -15.16
CA LEU A 43 -13.45 -5.26 -15.63
C LEU A 43 -13.89 -4.46 -14.41
N LEU A 44 -13.50 -3.20 -14.35
CA LEU A 44 -13.94 -2.27 -13.32
C LEU A 44 -15.20 -1.54 -13.80
N ASP A 45 -16.30 -1.69 -13.09
CA ASP A 45 -17.54 -0.94 -13.27
C ASP A 45 -17.64 0.14 -12.17
N LYS A 46 -17.32 1.38 -12.54
CA LYS A 46 -17.35 2.52 -11.61
C LYS A 46 -18.77 2.87 -11.15
N ALA A 47 -19.77 2.68 -12.00
CA ALA A 47 -21.15 3.02 -11.67
C ALA A 47 -21.71 2.08 -10.61
N LYS A 48 -21.34 0.81 -10.68
CA LYS A 48 -21.71 -0.20 -9.70
C LYS A 48 -20.74 -0.29 -8.52
N GLY A 49 -19.52 0.23 -8.66
CA GLY A 49 -18.45 0.06 -7.68
C GLY A 49 -17.99 -1.40 -7.56
N THR A 50 -17.90 -2.12 -8.68
CA THR A 50 -17.52 -3.53 -8.70
C THR A 50 -16.38 -3.81 -9.67
N VAL A 51 -15.63 -4.87 -9.38
CA VAL A 51 -14.67 -5.49 -10.29
C VAL A 51 -15.13 -6.91 -10.62
N ARG A 52 -15.08 -7.29 -11.88
CA ARG A 52 -15.49 -8.59 -12.37
C ARG A 52 -14.36 -9.25 -13.16
N LEU A 53 -14.11 -10.50 -12.86
CA LEU A 53 -13.17 -11.32 -13.62
C LEU A 53 -13.70 -11.54 -15.05
N ASP A 54 -12.88 -11.21 -16.06
CA ASP A 54 -13.22 -11.40 -17.47
C ASP A 54 -12.77 -12.81 -17.91
N GLY A 55 -13.70 -13.65 -18.26
CA GLY A 55 -13.45 -15.05 -18.68
C GLY A 55 -14.33 -16.04 -17.94
N ASN A 56 -14.30 -17.28 -18.42
CA ASN A 56 -15.23 -18.33 -17.98
C ASN A 56 -14.68 -19.25 -16.87
N ASP A 57 -13.45 -19.03 -16.42
CA ASP A 57 -12.76 -20.00 -15.56
C ASP A 57 -13.30 -20.04 -14.11
N ILE A 58 -13.96 -18.97 -13.66
CA ILE A 58 -14.54 -18.87 -12.30
C ILE A 58 -15.98 -18.31 -12.35
N GLY A 59 -16.75 -18.67 -13.34
CA GLY A 59 -18.21 -18.51 -13.32
C GLY A 59 -18.75 -17.11 -12.97
N GLY A 60 -18.14 -16.03 -13.48
CA GLY A 60 -18.70 -14.68 -13.30
C GLY A 60 -18.42 -14.05 -11.94
N LEU A 61 -17.28 -14.33 -11.35
CA LEU A 61 -16.83 -13.69 -10.08
C LEU A 61 -16.90 -12.17 -10.19
N GLU A 62 -17.77 -11.55 -9.41
CA GLU A 62 -17.91 -10.11 -9.24
C GLU A 62 -17.72 -9.76 -7.78
N LEU A 63 -16.85 -8.77 -7.50
CA LEU A 63 -16.48 -8.35 -6.18
C LEU A 63 -16.67 -6.84 -6.03
N ARG A 64 -16.93 -6.37 -4.82
CA ARG A 64 -17.01 -4.95 -4.54
C ARG A 64 -15.61 -4.33 -4.65
N ALA A 65 -15.48 -3.27 -5.42
CA ALA A 65 -14.25 -2.49 -5.48
C ALA A 65 -13.97 -1.78 -4.13
N ARG A 66 -12.72 -1.82 -3.72
CA ARG A 66 -12.18 -1.09 -2.55
C ARG A 66 -10.88 -0.43 -2.96
N PRO A 67 -10.95 0.74 -3.62
CA PRO A 67 -9.74 1.41 -4.11
C PRO A 67 -8.77 1.74 -2.98
N MET A 68 -7.49 1.46 -3.21
CA MET A 68 -6.43 1.69 -2.26
C MET A 68 -5.11 2.01 -2.97
N LEU A 69 -4.12 2.49 -2.22
CA LEU A 69 -2.75 2.68 -2.69
C LEU A 69 -1.84 1.60 -2.11
N GLY A 70 -1.13 0.87 -2.96
CA GLY A 70 -0.11 -0.09 -2.53
C GLY A 70 1.15 0.61 -2.02
N CYS A 71 1.51 1.73 -2.63
CA CYS A 71 2.77 2.40 -2.37
C CYS A 71 2.57 3.83 -1.86
N VAL A 72 2.97 4.08 -0.60
CA VAL A 72 3.01 5.41 0.03
C VAL A 72 4.28 5.51 0.87
N GLY A 73 5.16 6.46 0.57
CA GLY A 73 6.43 6.54 1.27
C GLY A 73 7.13 7.89 1.15
N VAL A 74 8.25 7.98 1.83
CA VAL A 74 9.17 9.12 1.80
C VAL A 74 10.57 8.65 1.40
N ALA A 75 11.49 9.58 1.13
CA ALA A 75 12.87 9.22 0.85
C ALA A 75 13.47 8.38 1.99
N PRO A 76 14.10 7.24 1.67
CA PRO A 76 14.82 6.43 2.66
C PRO A 76 15.95 7.22 3.34
N ALA A 77 16.30 6.78 4.54
CA ALA A 77 17.42 7.35 5.27
C ALA A 77 18.75 7.20 4.50
N ARG A 78 19.72 8.07 4.78
CA ARG A 78 21.08 8.00 4.23
C ARG A 78 21.17 8.10 2.71
N LYS A 79 20.16 8.68 2.06
CA LYS A 79 20.08 8.80 0.58
C LYS A 79 20.16 7.44 -0.13
N GLU A 80 19.65 6.41 0.51
CA GLU A 80 19.61 5.07 -0.10
C GLU A 80 18.68 5.06 -1.33
N ALA A 81 19.10 4.36 -2.38
CA ALA A 81 18.26 4.02 -3.52
C ALA A 81 17.69 2.62 -3.31
N VAL A 82 16.39 2.52 -3.16
CA VAL A 82 15.68 1.28 -2.89
C VAL A 82 14.75 0.96 -4.06
N ALA A 83 14.62 -0.32 -4.40
CA ALA A 83 13.67 -0.75 -5.43
C ALA A 83 12.23 -0.37 -5.03
N THR A 84 11.43 0.07 -5.99
CA THR A 84 10.04 0.51 -5.75
C THR A 84 9.14 -0.56 -5.16
N SER A 85 9.47 -1.83 -5.37
CA SER A 85 8.78 -2.98 -4.79
C SER A 85 9.16 -3.30 -3.33
N THR A 86 10.03 -2.49 -2.72
CA THR A 86 10.54 -2.77 -1.37
C THR A 86 9.91 -1.82 -0.35
N PRO A 87 9.10 -2.31 0.60
CA PRO A 87 8.67 -1.52 1.74
C PRO A 87 9.74 -1.48 2.84
N GLY A 88 9.63 -0.52 3.75
CA GLY A 88 10.55 -0.40 4.88
C GLY A 88 10.13 0.68 5.88
N PRO A 89 11.06 1.13 6.74
CA PRO A 89 10.78 2.19 7.71
C PRO A 89 10.29 3.51 7.07
N PHE A 90 10.62 3.72 5.81
CA PHE A 90 10.21 4.88 5.01
C PHE A 90 8.81 4.74 4.37
N GLY A 91 8.10 3.64 4.63
CA GLY A 91 6.89 3.25 3.89
C GLY A 91 7.25 2.48 2.62
N GLY A 92 6.84 2.98 1.47
CA GLY A 92 7.06 2.34 0.17
C GLY A 92 5.92 1.41 -0.19
N ASN A 93 6.23 0.30 -0.85
CA ASN A 93 5.27 -0.68 -1.35
C ASN A 93 4.75 -1.58 -0.23
N MET A 94 3.90 -1.02 0.62
CA MET A 94 3.42 -1.72 1.82
C MET A 94 2.27 -2.68 1.55
N ASP A 95 1.56 -2.51 0.45
CA ASP A 95 0.46 -3.37 -0.04
C ASP A 95 -0.55 -3.74 1.03
N TYR A 96 -0.85 -2.78 1.87
CA TYR A 96 -1.83 -2.95 2.94
C TYR A 96 -3.22 -2.55 2.46
N ALA A 97 -4.15 -3.49 2.38
CA ALA A 97 -5.51 -3.28 1.84
C ALA A 97 -6.32 -2.20 2.60
N GLY A 98 -5.92 -1.83 3.81
CA GLY A 98 -6.48 -0.71 4.57
C GLY A 98 -5.96 0.68 4.17
N MET A 99 -5.03 0.78 3.20
CA MET A 99 -4.53 2.04 2.65
C MET A 99 -5.55 2.67 1.68
N ASN A 100 -6.78 2.84 2.12
CA ASN A 100 -7.92 3.31 1.34
C ASN A 100 -8.36 4.72 1.77
N ALA A 101 -9.46 5.20 1.19
CA ALA A 101 -9.99 6.52 1.50
C ALA A 101 -10.26 6.71 3.01
N GLY A 102 -9.85 7.85 3.56
CA GLY A 102 -10.00 8.22 4.97
C GLY A 102 -8.84 7.79 5.87
N VAL A 103 -7.86 7.03 5.37
CA VAL A 103 -6.70 6.66 6.17
C VAL A 103 -5.73 7.84 6.32
N LYS A 104 -5.18 8.00 7.52
CA LYS A 104 -4.01 8.85 7.79
C LYS A 104 -2.78 7.97 7.87
N VAL A 105 -1.75 8.34 7.14
CA VAL A 105 -0.45 7.66 7.14
C VAL A 105 0.58 8.58 7.74
N MET A 106 1.26 8.14 8.78
CA MET A 106 2.34 8.87 9.44
C MET A 106 3.66 8.21 9.05
N LEU A 107 4.57 9.01 8.49
CA LEU A 107 5.86 8.55 8.00
C LEU A 107 6.98 9.36 8.64
N PRO A 108 8.12 8.75 8.98
CA PRO A 108 9.28 9.49 9.48
C PRO A 108 9.89 10.34 8.36
N VAL A 109 10.45 11.49 8.70
CA VAL A 109 11.19 12.33 7.74
C VAL A 109 12.68 12.08 7.93
N TYR A 110 13.32 11.47 6.95
CA TYR A 110 14.77 11.20 6.98
C TYR A 110 15.58 12.25 6.22
N GLU A 111 15.02 12.78 5.13
CA GLU A 111 15.71 13.72 4.25
C GLU A 111 14.94 15.06 4.17
N PRO A 112 15.63 16.17 3.95
CA PRO A 112 14.98 17.47 3.79
C PRO A 112 13.90 17.44 2.70
N GLY A 113 12.71 17.96 3.02
CA GLY A 113 11.57 17.95 2.11
C GLY A 113 10.78 16.64 2.10
N ALA A 114 11.17 15.65 2.90
CA ALA A 114 10.57 14.32 3.01
C ALA A 114 10.52 13.53 1.67
N LEU A 115 10.31 14.21 0.54
CA LEU A 115 10.15 13.64 -0.80
C LEU A 115 9.06 12.57 -0.82
N LEU A 116 7.87 12.96 -0.35
CA LEU A 116 6.70 12.09 -0.34
C LEU A 116 6.39 11.58 -1.74
N PHE A 117 6.18 10.29 -1.88
CA PHE A 117 5.72 9.65 -3.09
C PHE A 117 4.53 8.74 -2.81
N ILE A 118 3.64 8.64 -3.80
CA ILE A 118 2.45 7.81 -3.78
C ILE A 118 2.27 7.15 -5.15
N GLY A 119 1.73 5.95 -5.17
CA GLY A 119 1.49 5.21 -6.40
C GLY A 119 0.83 3.87 -6.15
N ASP A 120 0.88 3.02 -7.17
CA ASP A 120 0.44 1.64 -7.09
C ASP A 120 -1.04 1.54 -6.71
N GLY A 121 -1.87 2.01 -7.62
CA GLY A 121 -3.32 2.10 -7.39
C GLY A 121 -4.04 0.79 -7.69
N HIS A 122 -4.68 0.20 -6.69
CA HIS A 122 -5.47 -1.02 -6.82
C HIS A 122 -6.96 -0.72 -6.68
N ALA A 123 -7.79 -1.20 -7.61
CA ALA A 123 -9.25 -1.15 -7.48
C ALA A 123 -9.74 -2.12 -6.39
N LEU A 124 -8.98 -3.19 -6.16
CA LEU A 124 -9.21 -4.18 -5.11
C LEU A 124 -7.91 -4.95 -4.86
N GLN A 125 -7.67 -5.28 -3.61
CA GLN A 125 -6.57 -6.16 -3.19
C GLN A 125 -7.04 -7.04 -2.03
N GLY A 126 -6.61 -8.29 -2.02
CA GLY A 126 -6.71 -9.17 -0.85
C GLY A 126 -5.61 -8.88 0.18
N GLU A 127 -5.82 -9.24 1.43
CA GLU A 127 -4.81 -9.06 2.48
C GLU A 127 -3.51 -9.78 2.14
N GLY A 128 -2.40 -9.05 2.28
CA GLY A 128 -1.05 -9.56 2.06
C GLY A 128 -0.66 -9.71 0.60
N GLU A 129 -1.51 -9.33 -0.34
CA GLU A 129 -1.25 -9.40 -1.79
C GLU A 129 -0.55 -10.72 -2.21
N VAL A 130 -1.08 -11.82 -1.75
CA VAL A 130 -0.42 -13.15 -1.73
C VAL A 130 0.07 -13.59 -3.11
N VAL A 131 -0.56 -13.14 -4.18
CA VAL A 131 -0.18 -13.47 -5.57
C VAL A 131 0.82 -12.45 -6.16
N GLY A 132 1.17 -11.39 -5.41
CA GLY A 132 2.10 -10.35 -5.82
C GLY A 132 1.53 -9.35 -6.82
N THR A 133 0.21 -9.16 -6.82
CA THR A 133 -0.49 -8.14 -7.62
C THR A 133 -1.92 -7.94 -7.13
N GLY A 134 -2.38 -6.71 -7.06
CA GLY A 134 -3.78 -6.37 -6.84
C GLY A 134 -4.59 -6.30 -8.13
N VAL A 135 -5.77 -5.72 -8.12
CA VAL A 135 -6.50 -5.32 -9.34
C VAL A 135 -6.00 -3.93 -9.72
N GLU A 136 -4.90 -3.90 -10.47
CA GLU A 136 -4.18 -2.69 -10.84
C GLU A 136 -5.05 -1.71 -11.63
N THR A 137 -5.03 -0.42 -11.26
CA THR A 137 -5.81 0.59 -11.97
C THR A 137 -5.21 1.98 -11.85
N SER A 138 -5.51 2.82 -12.81
CA SER A 138 -5.30 4.26 -12.67
C SER A 138 -6.33 4.84 -11.72
N MET A 139 -5.92 5.82 -10.89
CA MET A 139 -6.85 6.49 -10.00
C MET A 139 -6.52 7.97 -9.82
N ASP A 140 -7.54 8.72 -9.42
CA ASP A 140 -7.37 10.06 -8.90
C ASP A 140 -7.09 9.98 -7.42
N VAL A 141 -6.05 10.66 -6.97
CA VAL A 141 -5.67 10.69 -5.57
C VAL A 141 -5.74 12.13 -5.08
N GLU A 142 -6.56 12.35 -4.07
CA GLU A 142 -6.58 13.59 -3.31
C GLU A 142 -5.97 13.32 -1.95
N PHE A 143 -5.03 14.13 -1.54
CA PHE A 143 -4.38 13.98 -0.24
C PHE A 143 -4.00 15.33 0.35
N SER A 144 -3.89 15.37 1.67
CA SER A 144 -3.31 16.50 2.40
C SER A 144 -2.10 16.05 3.20
N VAL A 145 -1.15 16.94 3.42
CA VAL A 145 0.06 16.65 4.17
C VAL A 145 0.22 17.65 5.30
N GLN A 146 0.52 17.14 6.49
CA GLN A 146 0.90 17.94 7.66
C GLN A 146 2.25 17.49 8.19
N VAL A 147 3.11 18.43 8.54
CA VAL A 147 4.36 18.16 9.23
C VAL A 147 4.13 18.27 10.74
N VAL A 148 4.45 17.21 11.47
CA VAL A 148 4.42 17.20 12.94
C VAL A 148 5.86 17.12 13.44
N LYS A 149 6.28 18.16 14.14
CA LYS A 149 7.65 18.28 14.65
C LYS A 149 7.79 17.57 16.00
N LYS A 150 9.00 17.06 16.25
CA LYS A 150 9.36 16.44 17.54
C LYS A 150 8.50 15.22 17.89
N THR A 151 8.03 14.50 16.87
CA THR A 151 7.29 13.25 17.02
C THR A 151 8.10 12.13 16.35
N PRO A 152 9.05 11.53 17.06
CA PRO A 152 9.89 10.48 16.50
C PRO A 152 9.07 9.23 16.29
N ILE A 153 9.00 8.76 15.05
CA ILE A 153 8.46 7.48 14.67
C ILE A 153 9.54 6.70 13.92
N GLN A 154 9.52 5.39 14.04
CA GLN A 154 10.52 4.52 13.41
C GLN A 154 9.93 3.67 12.28
N TRP A 155 8.64 3.40 12.35
CA TRP A 155 7.90 2.60 11.36
C TRP A 155 6.61 3.32 10.98
N PRO A 156 6.07 3.10 9.77
CA PRO A 156 4.81 3.70 9.35
C PRO A 156 3.69 3.40 10.34
N ARG A 157 2.97 4.44 10.73
CA ARG A 157 1.75 4.36 11.55
C ARG A 157 0.56 4.74 10.69
N LEU A 158 -0.54 4.06 10.86
CA LEU A 158 -1.78 4.37 10.17
C LEU A 158 -2.92 4.52 11.18
N GLU A 159 -3.82 5.41 10.87
CA GLU A 159 -5.01 5.67 11.67
C GLU A 159 -6.21 5.83 10.75
N ASN A 160 -7.32 5.23 11.11
CA ASN A 160 -8.64 5.48 10.53
C ASN A 160 -9.67 5.63 11.65
N GLU A 161 -10.95 5.70 11.31
CA GLU A 161 -12.03 5.91 12.31
C GLU A 161 -12.14 4.81 13.37
N THR A 162 -11.59 3.63 13.10
CA THR A 162 -11.81 2.45 13.94
C THR A 162 -10.54 1.83 14.49
N HIS A 163 -9.39 2.08 13.86
CA HIS A 163 -8.14 1.39 14.20
C HIS A 163 -6.94 2.33 14.15
N ILE A 164 -5.98 2.04 15.02
CA ILE A 164 -4.58 2.45 14.90
C ILE A 164 -3.75 1.23 14.48
N MET A 165 -2.80 1.42 13.60
CA MET A 165 -2.07 0.34 12.96
C MET A 165 -0.61 0.72 12.76
N VAL A 166 0.29 -0.25 12.87
CA VAL A 166 1.71 -0.10 12.55
C VAL A 166 2.10 -1.15 11.52
N LEU A 167 2.84 -0.74 10.51
CA LEU A 167 3.34 -1.64 9.48
C LEU A 167 4.84 -1.89 9.66
N GLY A 168 5.18 -3.08 10.13
CA GLY A 168 6.56 -3.57 10.19
C GLY A 168 6.86 -4.41 8.94
N SER A 169 7.74 -3.90 8.08
CA SER A 169 8.10 -4.56 6.82
C SER A 169 9.56 -4.99 6.86
N GLU A 170 9.80 -6.19 7.37
CA GLU A 170 11.14 -6.73 7.59
C GLU A 170 11.17 -8.26 7.39
N ARG A 171 12.35 -8.79 7.21
CA ARG A 171 12.61 -10.25 7.21
C ARG A 171 13.68 -10.60 8.22
N PRO A 172 13.51 -11.67 9.00
CA PRO A 172 12.38 -12.61 9.05
C PRO A 172 11.12 -12.00 9.70
N LEU A 173 9.96 -12.68 9.59
CA LEU A 173 8.68 -12.25 10.15
C LEU A 173 8.76 -11.86 11.64
N LEU A 174 9.53 -12.59 12.44
CA LEU A 174 9.72 -12.27 13.84
C LEU A 174 10.24 -10.84 14.05
N GLN A 175 11.16 -10.39 13.21
CA GLN A 175 11.72 -9.04 13.27
C GLN A 175 10.68 -7.98 12.89
N ALA A 176 9.88 -8.25 11.85
CA ALA A 176 8.77 -7.37 11.47
C ALA A 176 7.76 -7.22 12.63
N LEU A 177 7.39 -8.30 13.29
CA LEU A 177 6.51 -8.28 14.46
C LEU A 177 7.11 -7.51 15.64
N GLN A 178 8.40 -7.68 15.91
CA GLN A 178 9.11 -6.93 16.97
C GLN A 178 9.10 -5.42 16.68
N HIS A 179 9.37 -5.02 15.45
CA HIS A 179 9.34 -3.62 15.04
C HIS A 179 7.93 -3.04 15.15
N ALA A 180 6.92 -3.72 14.62
CA ALA A 180 5.54 -3.26 14.69
C ALA A 180 5.05 -3.14 16.15
N THR A 181 5.32 -4.14 16.99
CA THR A 181 4.93 -4.14 18.40
C THR A 181 5.65 -3.04 19.17
N SER A 182 6.95 -2.86 18.94
CA SER A 182 7.72 -1.80 19.58
C SER A 182 7.25 -0.41 19.18
N GLU A 183 6.88 -0.22 17.92
CA GLU A 183 6.36 1.05 17.44
C GLU A 183 4.94 1.33 17.97
N MET A 184 4.09 0.30 18.04
CA MET A 184 2.78 0.40 18.66
C MET A 184 2.87 0.78 20.15
N HIS A 185 3.86 0.23 20.86
CA HIS A 185 4.09 0.57 22.27
C HIS A 185 4.55 2.03 22.47
N ARG A 186 5.22 2.62 21.48
CA ARG A 186 5.66 4.03 21.53
C ARG A 186 4.58 5.02 21.13
N TRP A 187 3.54 4.57 20.47
CA TRP A 187 2.42 5.40 20.03
C TRP A 187 1.52 5.77 21.20
#